data_531c7711ac56341143e977caf4db2a8e
#
_entry.id   531c7711ac56341143e977caf4db2a8e
#
_cell.length_a   1.000
_cell.length_b   1.000
_cell.length_c   1.000
_cell.angle_alpha   90.00
_cell.angle_beta   90.00
_cell.angle_gamma   90.00
#
_symmetry.space_group_name_H-M   'P 1'
#
loop_
_entity.id
_entity.type
_entity.pdbx_description
1 polymer ?
#
loop_
_entity_poly.entity_id
_entity_poly.type
_entity_poly.pdbx_seq_one_letter_code
_entity_poly.pdbx_strand_id
1 'polypeptide(L)' 'MAKEYPIHTLRENLEKARLKAVESLAAAGGALSPGALNELVTLQVALTAVREEIAAHGANLGSGAERELD' A
#
# COMPACT_ATOMS: atom_id res chain seq x y z
N MET A 1 -19.30 6.25 -13.18
CA MET A 1 -18.67 6.18 -11.93
C MET A 1 -17.87 4.94 -11.76
N ALA A 2 -16.67 5.13 -11.45
CA ALA A 2 -15.76 4.01 -11.35
C ALA A 2 -16.15 3.12 -10.21
N LYS A 3 -16.02 1.84 -10.46
CA LYS A 3 -16.25 0.88 -9.42
C LYS A 3 -14.96 0.52 -8.79
N GLU A 4 -14.49 1.37 -7.94
CA GLU A 4 -13.25 1.10 -7.27
C GLU A 4 -13.51 0.45 -5.94
N TYR A 5 -12.86 -0.64 -5.70
CA TYR A 5 -12.97 -1.29 -4.41
C TYR A 5 -12.03 -0.61 -3.43
N PRO A 6 -12.50 -0.40 -2.20
CA PRO A 6 -11.69 0.33 -1.22
C PRO A 6 -10.31 -0.25 -1.02
N ILE A 7 -10.16 -1.57 -1.14
CA ILE A 7 -8.85 -2.17 -0.92
C ILE A 7 -7.87 -1.76 -2.01
N HIS A 8 -8.34 -1.57 -3.24
CA HIS A 8 -7.45 -1.13 -4.30
C HIS A 8 -7.04 0.32 -4.11
N THR A 9 -7.98 1.15 -3.67
CA THR A 9 -7.68 2.53 -3.37
C THR A 9 -6.68 2.62 -2.22
N LEU A 10 -6.87 1.80 -1.21
CA LEU A 10 -5.94 1.77 -0.09
C LEU A 10 -4.55 1.38 -0.56
N ARG A 11 -4.45 0.36 -1.42
CA ARG A 11 -3.14 -0.03 -1.93
C ARG A 11 -2.47 1.12 -2.68
N GLU A 12 -3.23 1.80 -3.53
CA GLU A 12 -2.65 2.91 -4.27
C GLU A 12 -2.17 4.01 -3.34
N ASN A 13 -2.95 4.32 -2.34
CA ASN A 13 -2.58 5.37 -1.40
C ASN A 13 -1.33 4.98 -0.61
N LEU A 14 -1.24 3.72 -0.24
CA LEU A 14 -0.06 3.23 0.47
C LEU A 14 1.18 3.27 -0.42
N GLU A 15 1.02 2.93 -1.69
CA GLU A 15 2.14 2.97 -2.62
C GLU A 15 2.63 4.39 -2.82
N LYS A 16 1.72 5.34 -2.93
CA LYS A 16 2.10 6.73 -3.06
C LYS A 16 2.80 7.24 -1.82
N ALA A 17 2.26 6.89 -0.65
CA ALA A 17 2.88 7.32 0.60
C ALA A 17 4.27 6.70 0.76
N ARG A 18 4.41 5.44 0.37
CA ARG A 18 5.72 4.79 0.46
C ARG A 18 6.72 5.44 -0.46
N LEU A 19 6.30 5.78 -1.67
CA LEU A 19 7.20 6.45 -2.61
C LEU A 19 7.68 7.78 -2.04
N LYS A 20 6.76 8.55 -1.46
CA LYS A 20 7.13 9.82 -0.87
C LYS A 20 8.12 9.63 0.28
N ALA A 21 7.90 8.60 1.10
CA ALA A 21 8.80 8.33 2.19
C ALA A 21 10.19 7.97 1.69
N VAL A 22 10.26 7.17 0.64
CA VAL A 22 11.54 6.80 0.05
C VAL A 22 12.24 8.03 -0.53
N GLU A 23 11.49 8.85 -1.24
CA GLU A 23 12.07 10.04 -1.83
C GLU A 23 12.61 10.99 -0.76
N SER A 24 11.87 11.14 0.33
CA SER A 24 12.31 12.00 1.42
C SER A 24 13.61 11.48 2.05
N LEU A 25 13.69 10.17 2.26
CA LEU A 25 14.89 9.60 2.83
C LEU A 25 16.07 9.72 1.87
N ALA A 26 15.83 9.53 0.58
CA ALA A 26 16.89 9.65 -0.39
C ALA A 26 17.40 11.09 -0.46
N ALA A 27 16.50 12.05 -0.37
CA ALA A 27 16.88 13.46 -0.42
C ALA A 27 17.64 13.89 0.83
N ALA A 28 17.45 13.19 1.93
CA ALA A 28 18.12 13.53 3.18
C ALA A 28 19.59 13.16 3.17
N GLY A 29 20.04 12.43 2.16
CA GLY A 29 21.44 12.03 2.09
C GLY A 29 21.73 11.03 3.18
N GLY A 30 22.70 11.32 4.03
CA GLY A 30 23.07 10.40 5.09
C GLY A 30 22.32 10.63 6.39
N ALA A 31 21.45 11.62 6.44
CA ALA A 31 20.75 11.97 7.67
C ALA A 31 19.46 11.17 7.78
N LEU A 32 19.55 9.96 8.27
CA LEU A 32 18.39 9.09 8.37
C LEU A 32 17.74 9.24 9.73
N SER A 33 16.50 9.72 9.69
CA SER A 33 15.72 9.90 10.92
C SER A 33 15.06 8.59 11.28
N PRO A 34 15.18 8.16 12.55
CA PRO A 34 14.50 6.92 12.97
C PRO A 34 12.99 6.99 12.73
N GLY A 35 12.38 8.15 12.93
CA GLY A 35 10.96 8.28 12.70
C GLY A 35 10.60 8.07 11.24
N ALA A 36 11.40 8.62 10.32
CA ALA A 36 11.15 8.44 8.91
C ALA A 36 11.35 7.00 8.48
N LEU A 37 12.36 6.34 9.04
CA LEU A 37 12.59 4.93 8.75
C LEU A 37 11.43 4.08 9.25
N ASN A 38 10.95 4.39 10.45
CA ASN A 38 9.81 3.65 11.00
C ASN A 38 8.57 3.84 10.15
N GLU A 39 8.36 5.05 9.65
CA GLU A 39 7.22 5.29 8.80
C GLU A 39 7.29 4.45 7.55
N LEU A 40 8.48 4.37 6.95
CA LEU A 40 8.64 3.57 5.74
C LEU A 40 8.37 2.09 6.03
N VAL A 41 8.87 1.59 7.15
CA VAL A 41 8.64 0.20 7.53
C VAL A 41 7.15 -0.04 7.74
N THR A 42 6.48 0.89 8.43
CA THR A 42 5.06 0.75 8.67
C THR A 42 4.28 0.71 7.37
N LEU A 43 4.63 1.58 6.44
CA LEU A 43 3.95 1.60 5.14
C LEU A 43 4.22 0.31 4.37
N GLN A 44 5.44 -0.19 4.44
CA GLN A 44 5.77 -1.43 3.75
C GLN A 44 5.00 -2.61 4.32
N VAL A 45 4.91 -2.70 5.63
CA VAL A 45 4.17 -3.78 6.26
C VAL A 45 2.69 -3.71 5.89
N ALA A 46 2.13 -2.51 5.94
CA ALA A 46 0.73 -2.33 5.58
C ALA A 46 0.50 -2.69 4.12
N LEU A 47 1.40 -2.27 3.25
CA LEU A 47 1.27 -2.55 1.82
C LEU A 47 1.38 -4.04 1.54
N THR A 48 2.29 -4.71 2.22
CA THR A 48 2.44 -6.15 2.08
C THR A 48 1.16 -6.86 2.49
N ALA A 49 0.58 -6.45 3.61
CA ALA A 49 -0.66 -7.06 4.08
C ALA A 49 -1.79 -6.85 3.08
N VAL A 50 -1.90 -5.64 2.53
CA VAL A 50 -2.94 -5.35 1.55
C VAL A 50 -2.73 -6.19 0.29
N ARG A 51 -1.49 -6.28 -0.17
CA ARG A 51 -1.20 -7.07 -1.36
C ARG A 51 -1.51 -8.54 -1.15
N GLU A 52 -1.24 -9.04 0.04
CA GLU A 52 -1.55 -10.43 0.34
C GLU A 52 -3.05 -10.67 0.34
N GLU A 53 -3.81 -9.71 0.85
CA GLU A 53 -5.26 -9.85 0.81
C GLU A 53 -5.78 -9.84 -0.61
N ILE A 54 -5.26 -8.94 -1.42
CA ILE A 54 -5.68 -8.88 -2.82
C ILE A 54 -5.33 -10.19 -3.52
N ALA A 55 -4.15 -10.71 -3.26
CA ALA A 55 -3.72 -11.95 -3.90
C ALA A 55 -4.58 -13.12 -3.45
N ALA A 56 -4.92 -13.15 -2.16
CA ALA A 56 -5.72 -14.24 -1.63
C ALA A 56 -7.11 -14.27 -2.25
N HIS A 57 -7.63 -13.10 -2.59
CA HIS A 57 -8.98 -12.99 -3.15
C HIS A 57 -8.96 -12.69 -4.65
N GLY A 58 -7.79 -12.67 -5.25
CA GLY A 58 -7.66 -12.20 -6.62
C GLY A 58 -8.48 -12.99 -7.61
N ALA A 59 -8.43 -14.30 -7.50
CA ALA A 59 -9.19 -15.13 -8.41
C ALA A 59 -10.68 -14.91 -8.23
N ASN A 60 -11.09 -14.70 -6.99
CA ASN A 60 -12.49 -14.45 -6.71
C ASN A 60 -12.93 -13.09 -7.19
N LEU A 61 -12.03 -12.11 -7.10
CA LEU A 61 -12.35 -10.79 -7.59
C LEU A 61 -12.73 -10.84 -9.06
N GLY A 62 -12.02 -11.68 -9.81
CA GLY A 62 -12.30 -11.80 -11.22
C GLY A 62 -13.58 -12.53 -11.52
N SER A 63 -14.14 -13.22 -10.54
CA SER A 63 -15.35 -13.99 -10.78
C SER A 63 -16.56 -13.46 -10.03
N GLY A 64 -16.51 -12.21 -9.62
CA GLY A 64 -17.66 -11.59 -9.02
C GLY A 64 -17.68 -11.59 -7.52
N ALA A 65 -16.67 -12.16 -6.89
CA ALA A 65 -16.61 -12.17 -5.45
C ALA A 65 -15.95 -10.92 -4.90
N GLU A 66 -15.64 -10.00 -5.76
CA GLU A 66 -14.95 -8.78 -5.36
C GLU A 66 -15.74 -7.99 -4.35
N ARG A 67 -17.04 -8.18 -4.30
CA ARG A 67 -17.85 -7.44 -3.34
C ARG A 67 -17.48 -7.77 -1.91
N GLU A 68 -16.80 -8.87 -1.70
CA GLU A 68 -16.42 -9.24 -0.36
C GLU A 68 -15.34 -8.36 0.20
N LEU A 69 -14.65 -7.66 -0.65
CA LEU A 69 -13.60 -6.75 -0.22
C LEU A 69 -14.09 -5.33 -0.04
N ASP A 70 -15.31 -5.11 -0.37
CA ASP A 70 -15.89 -3.79 -0.18
C ASP A 70 -16.35 -3.63 1.25
#